data_15636f13411e5a92b37c7717106a727c
#
_entry.id   15636f13411e5a92b37c7717106a727c
#
_cell.length_a   1.000
_cell.length_b   1.000
_cell.length_c   1.000
_cell.angle_alpha   90.00
_cell.angle_beta   90.00
_cell.angle_gamma   90.00
#
_symmetry.space_group_name_H-M   'P 1'
#
loop_
_entity.id
_entity.type
_entity.pdbx_description
1 polymer ?
#
loop_
_entity_poly.entity_id
_entity_poly.type
_entity_poly.pdbx_seq_one_letter_code
_entity_poly.pdbx_strand_id
1 'polypeptide(L)'
;MLPASRRRSTLFLVLAIALLATACLPSETAAGRPGPVRKVALLGDSLTFGLFGTTPGVADPLRERLGASGLSVTIDGGPGDTLQTPWPGHANWADLLQTRVDQDDPDVVIIQSILFPGAENPANHDSYLRAAQKLIDIGQSRGAHVYFVQHHRPNNSTEFNAAEIAERLQGIAAEGRGIGVIPMNWWIARCASPYAFDGWHLSGNGVRCWADAANAAINQLRNERG
;
A
#
# COMPACT_ATOMS: atom_id res chain seq x y z
N MET A 1 -20.04 26.17 -69.71
CA MET A 1 -18.91 25.31 -69.36
C MET A 1 -18.55 25.62 -67.92
N LEU A 2 -18.94 24.76 -67.00
CA LEU A 2 -18.57 24.82 -65.57
C LEU A 2 -17.95 23.45 -65.21
N PRO A 3 -16.79 23.39 -64.51
CA PRO A 3 -16.16 22.13 -64.18
C PRO A 3 -16.76 21.53 -62.93
N ALA A 4 -17.14 20.27 -63.02
CA ALA A 4 -17.44 19.41 -61.91
C ALA A 4 -16.10 18.92 -61.34
N SER A 5 -15.88 19.04 -60.02
CA SER A 5 -15.00 18.19 -59.24
C SER A 5 -14.69 18.78 -57.87
N ARG A 6 -15.50 18.51 -56.87
CA ARG A 6 -15.12 18.63 -55.45
C ARG A 6 -16.08 17.82 -54.56
N ARG A 7 -16.10 16.50 -54.69
CA ARG A 7 -16.90 15.65 -53.75
C ARG A 7 -16.23 14.30 -53.44
N ARG A 8 -14.91 14.22 -53.32
CA ARG A 8 -14.24 12.94 -52.98
C ARG A 8 -13.27 13.00 -51.78
N SER A 9 -13.08 14.17 -51.13
CA SER A 9 -12.07 14.30 -50.05
C SER A 9 -12.60 14.24 -48.63
N THR A 10 -13.91 14.24 -48.43
CA THR A 10 -14.49 14.28 -47.09
C THR A 10 -14.77 12.89 -46.46
N LEU A 11 -14.77 11.84 -47.28
CA LEU A 11 -15.06 10.49 -46.79
C LEU A 11 -13.87 9.80 -46.13
N PHE A 12 -12.64 10.17 -46.50
CA PHE A 12 -11.42 9.57 -45.92
C PHE A 12 -11.02 10.12 -44.56
N LEU A 13 -11.45 11.35 -44.23
CA LEU A 13 -11.09 11.98 -42.94
C LEU A 13 -11.92 11.44 -41.78
N VAL A 14 -13.14 10.97 -42.01
CA VAL A 14 -14.02 10.44 -40.96
C VAL A 14 -13.60 9.01 -40.57
N LEU A 15 -13.04 8.23 -41.49
CA LEU A 15 -12.59 6.87 -41.23
C LEU A 15 -11.27 6.81 -40.43
N ALA A 16 -10.42 7.83 -40.56
CA ALA A 16 -9.15 7.91 -39.84
C ALA A 16 -9.33 8.32 -38.36
N ILE A 17 -10.38 9.05 -38.02
CA ILE A 17 -10.66 9.46 -36.63
C ILE A 17 -11.29 8.31 -35.85
N ALA A 18 -12.03 7.42 -36.47
CA ALA A 18 -12.64 6.27 -35.80
C ALA A 18 -11.62 5.17 -35.43
N LEU A 19 -10.45 5.11 -36.10
CA LEU A 19 -9.38 4.14 -35.82
C LEU A 19 -8.44 4.59 -34.72
N LEU A 20 -8.41 5.88 -34.36
CA LEU A 20 -7.59 6.41 -33.25
C LEU A 20 -8.28 6.39 -31.88
N ALA A 21 -9.60 6.16 -31.82
CA ALA A 21 -10.35 6.10 -30.58
C ALA A 21 -10.32 4.71 -29.91
N THR A 22 -9.77 3.69 -30.55
CA THR A 22 -9.67 2.32 -29.98
C THR A 22 -8.34 2.01 -29.33
N ALA A 23 -7.40 2.96 -29.27
CA ALA A 23 -6.05 2.74 -28.72
C ALA A 23 -5.87 3.19 -27.25
N CYS A 24 -6.91 3.70 -26.61
CA CYS A 24 -6.91 4.04 -25.18
C CYS A 24 -7.94 3.20 -24.42
N LEU A 25 -7.92 1.88 -24.60
CA LEU A 25 -8.43 1.02 -23.55
C LEU A 25 -7.43 1.12 -22.41
N PRO A 26 -7.87 1.44 -21.16
CA PRO A 26 -7.00 1.32 -20.00
C PRO A 26 -6.46 -0.11 -20.04
N SER A 27 -5.15 -0.24 -20.07
CA SER A 27 -4.47 -1.53 -19.93
C SER A 27 -5.11 -2.22 -18.74
N GLU A 28 -5.72 -3.39 -18.97
CA GLU A 28 -6.24 -4.23 -17.88
C GLU A 28 -5.11 -4.34 -16.85
N THR A 29 -5.30 -3.70 -15.71
CA THR A 29 -4.44 -3.90 -14.56
C THR A 29 -4.58 -5.37 -14.23
N ALA A 30 -3.58 -6.18 -14.53
CA ALA A 30 -3.59 -7.57 -14.12
C ALA A 30 -3.62 -7.54 -12.60
N ALA A 31 -4.81 -7.65 -12.10
CA ALA A 31 -5.06 -7.91 -10.71
C ALA A 31 -4.14 -9.05 -10.25
N GLY A 32 -3.71 -9.01 -9.02
CA GLY A 32 -3.14 -10.16 -8.36
C GLY A 32 -4.04 -11.39 -8.57
N ARG A 33 -3.76 -12.49 -7.90
CA ARG A 33 -4.54 -13.74 -8.01
C ARG A 33 -6.04 -13.48 -8.16
N PRO A 34 -6.71 -14.01 -9.19
CA PRO A 34 -8.17 -13.88 -9.30
C PRO A 34 -8.85 -14.63 -8.15
N GLY A 35 -10.01 -14.13 -7.72
CA GLY A 35 -10.82 -14.77 -6.68
C GLY A 35 -10.98 -13.91 -5.42
N PRO A 36 -11.82 -14.36 -4.48
CA PRO A 36 -12.18 -13.57 -3.32
C PRO A 36 -11.00 -13.40 -2.36
N VAL A 37 -10.84 -12.20 -1.82
CA VAL A 37 -9.90 -11.93 -0.72
C VAL A 37 -10.41 -12.57 0.55
N ARG A 38 -9.61 -13.43 1.18
CA ARG A 38 -9.93 -14.15 2.43
C ARG A 38 -8.85 -14.04 3.50
N LYS A 39 -7.59 -13.88 3.08
CA LYS A 39 -6.43 -13.92 3.97
C LYS A 39 -5.58 -12.66 3.79
N VAL A 40 -5.26 -12.03 4.90
CA VAL A 40 -4.46 -10.81 4.95
C VAL A 40 -3.24 -11.07 5.84
N ALA A 41 -2.05 -10.78 5.36
CA ALA A 41 -0.83 -10.71 6.15
C ALA A 41 -0.42 -9.25 6.35
N LEU A 42 -0.07 -8.86 7.57
CA LEU A 42 0.50 -7.55 7.90
C LEU A 42 1.92 -7.74 8.42
N LEU A 43 2.87 -7.04 7.82
CA LEU A 43 4.19 -6.80 8.39
C LEU A 43 4.23 -5.39 8.97
N GLY A 44 4.64 -5.26 10.23
CA GLY A 44 4.60 -3.97 10.89
C GLY A 44 5.62 -3.77 12.00
N ASP A 45 5.83 -2.50 12.30
CA ASP A 45 6.74 -1.96 13.30
C ASP A 45 5.99 -1.57 14.61
N SER A 46 6.53 -0.61 15.36
CA SER A 46 5.91 -0.12 16.60
C SER A 46 4.52 0.50 16.43
N LEU A 47 4.14 0.98 15.25
CA LEU A 47 2.76 1.42 15.01
C LEU A 47 1.79 0.22 15.02
N THR A 48 2.27 -0.92 14.57
CA THR A 48 1.46 -2.15 14.53
C THR A 48 1.27 -2.75 15.92
N PHE A 49 2.31 -2.80 16.72
CA PHE A 49 2.30 -3.50 18.02
C PHE A 49 2.13 -2.57 19.22
N GLY A 50 2.24 -1.25 19.02
CA GLY A 50 2.37 -0.28 20.09
C GLY A 50 3.79 -0.20 20.66
N LEU A 51 4.06 0.79 21.49
CA LEU A 51 5.35 1.01 22.11
C LEU A 51 5.34 0.53 23.56
N PHE A 52 5.85 -0.68 23.81
CA PHE A 52 6.11 -1.24 25.15
C PHE A 52 4.96 -1.01 26.17
N GLY A 53 3.71 -1.15 25.71
CA GLY A 53 2.52 -0.96 26.55
C GLY A 53 2.14 0.49 26.84
N THR A 54 2.86 1.47 26.29
CA THR A 54 2.59 2.91 26.50
C THR A 54 1.67 3.50 25.45
N THR A 55 1.67 2.95 24.24
CA THR A 55 0.79 3.35 23.14
C THR A 55 0.08 2.14 22.55
N PRO A 56 -1.16 2.28 22.07
CA PRO A 56 -1.85 1.19 21.40
C PRO A 56 -1.24 0.92 20.01
N GLY A 57 -1.28 -0.36 19.59
CA GLY A 57 -0.94 -0.76 18.24
C GLY A 57 -2.18 -0.98 17.37
N VAL A 58 -2.01 -1.01 16.06
CA VAL A 58 -3.11 -1.22 15.09
C VAL A 58 -3.48 -2.71 14.95
N ALA A 59 -2.69 -3.64 15.46
CA ALA A 59 -2.87 -5.07 15.30
C ALA A 59 -4.26 -5.56 15.70
N ASP A 60 -4.69 -5.25 16.92
CA ASP A 60 -5.98 -5.73 17.44
C ASP A 60 -7.18 -5.05 16.76
N PRO A 61 -7.22 -3.71 16.61
CA PRO A 61 -8.27 -3.06 15.83
C PRO A 61 -8.38 -3.55 14.38
N LEU A 62 -7.25 -3.88 13.75
CA LEU A 62 -7.25 -4.43 12.40
C LEU A 62 -7.84 -5.84 12.38
N ARG A 63 -7.41 -6.73 13.29
CA ARG A 63 -7.98 -8.09 13.40
C ARG A 63 -9.48 -8.06 13.64
N GLU A 64 -9.94 -7.20 14.55
CA GLU A 64 -11.37 -7.01 14.82
C GLU A 64 -12.11 -6.56 13.58
N ARG A 65 -11.63 -5.51 12.91
CA ARG A 65 -12.29 -4.91 11.75
C ARG A 65 -12.37 -5.86 10.56
N LEU A 66 -11.27 -6.50 10.22
CA LEU A 66 -11.21 -7.44 9.10
C LEU A 66 -11.88 -8.77 9.43
N GLY A 67 -11.74 -9.24 10.67
CA GLY A 67 -12.42 -10.45 11.15
C GLY A 67 -13.94 -10.33 11.09
N ALA A 68 -14.50 -9.16 11.44
CA ALA A 68 -15.94 -8.86 11.27
C ALA A 68 -16.39 -8.94 9.79
N SER A 69 -15.48 -8.77 8.85
CA SER A 69 -15.71 -8.93 7.40
C SER A 69 -15.42 -10.35 6.88
N GLY A 70 -15.16 -11.30 7.77
CA GLY A 70 -14.88 -12.71 7.44
C GLY A 70 -13.47 -12.96 6.91
N LEU A 71 -12.51 -12.06 7.19
CA LEU A 71 -11.12 -12.20 6.76
C LEU A 71 -10.25 -12.78 7.88
N SER A 72 -9.33 -13.68 7.52
CA SER A 72 -8.26 -14.12 8.41
C SER A 72 -7.09 -13.15 8.34
N VAL A 73 -6.53 -12.78 9.50
CA VAL A 73 -5.45 -11.79 9.59
C VAL A 73 -4.27 -12.37 10.35
N THR A 74 -3.12 -12.44 9.70
CA THR A 74 -1.83 -12.78 10.31
C THR A 74 -0.98 -11.51 10.43
N ILE A 75 -0.30 -11.30 11.56
CA ILE A 75 0.49 -10.10 11.82
C ILE A 75 1.85 -10.49 12.36
N ASP A 76 2.90 -9.99 11.72
CA ASP A 76 4.31 -10.22 12.05
C ASP A 76 5.10 -8.91 12.09
N GLY A 77 6.34 -9.01 12.60
CA GLY A 77 7.24 -7.89 12.83
C GLY A 77 7.33 -7.55 14.32
N GLY A 78 7.75 -6.35 14.64
CA GLY A 78 7.89 -5.93 16.02
C GLY A 78 8.29 -4.47 16.19
N PRO A 79 8.17 -3.93 17.41
CA PRO A 79 8.63 -2.58 17.71
C PRO A 79 10.12 -2.42 17.40
N GLY A 80 10.48 -1.35 16.70
CA GLY A 80 11.86 -1.07 16.30
C GLY A 80 12.32 -1.71 14.99
N ASP A 81 11.53 -2.61 14.42
CA ASP A 81 11.82 -3.17 13.10
C ASP A 81 11.69 -2.12 11.99
N THR A 82 12.48 -2.29 10.95
CA THR A 82 12.39 -1.51 9.71
C THR A 82 12.36 -2.44 8.51
N LEU A 83 11.97 -1.90 7.35
CA LEU A 83 12.09 -2.66 6.10
C LEU A 83 13.48 -3.20 5.84
N GLN A 84 14.52 -2.43 6.20
CA GLN A 84 15.91 -2.77 5.90
C GLN A 84 16.58 -3.59 7.01
N THR A 85 16.20 -3.33 8.27
CA THR A 85 16.92 -3.87 9.42
C THR A 85 15.96 -4.26 10.51
N PRO A 86 15.99 -5.53 10.96
CA PRO A 86 15.23 -5.95 12.12
C PRO A 86 15.83 -5.38 13.41
N TRP A 87 15.01 -5.24 14.44
CA TRP A 87 15.50 -5.01 15.79
C TRP A 87 16.33 -6.20 16.27
N PRO A 88 17.34 -6.01 17.11
CA PRO A 88 18.15 -7.12 17.63
C PRO A 88 17.31 -8.26 18.21
N GLY A 89 17.49 -9.45 17.69
CA GLY A 89 16.72 -10.65 18.09
C GLY A 89 15.45 -10.90 17.26
N HIS A 90 15.06 -9.98 16.37
CA HIS A 90 13.94 -10.21 15.46
C HIS A 90 14.42 -10.78 14.12
N ALA A 91 13.55 -11.51 13.44
CA ALA A 91 13.79 -11.94 12.07
C ALA A 91 13.60 -10.75 11.10
N ASN A 92 14.31 -10.76 9.98
CA ASN A 92 14.09 -9.74 8.96
C ASN A 92 12.73 -9.95 8.25
N TRP A 93 12.16 -8.85 7.77
CA TRP A 93 10.82 -8.87 7.18
C TRP A 93 10.70 -9.71 5.91
N ALA A 94 11.78 -9.86 5.15
CA ALA A 94 11.75 -10.71 3.96
C ALA A 94 11.58 -12.19 4.34
N ASP A 95 12.26 -12.65 5.39
CA ASP A 95 12.14 -14.03 5.86
C ASP A 95 10.78 -14.28 6.53
N LEU A 96 10.27 -13.31 7.30
CA LEU A 96 8.93 -13.36 7.87
C LEU A 96 7.87 -13.45 6.77
N LEU A 97 7.93 -12.58 5.76
CA LEU A 97 6.98 -12.57 4.66
C LEU A 97 7.07 -13.86 3.83
N GLN A 98 8.28 -14.34 3.54
CA GLN A 98 8.46 -15.61 2.82
C GLN A 98 7.78 -16.75 3.59
N THR A 99 7.98 -16.81 4.90
CA THR A 99 7.33 -17.80 5.77
C THR A 99 5.80 -17.70 5.67
N ARG A 100 5.23 -16.48 5.70
CA ARG A 100 3.78 -16.27 5.59
C ARG A 100 3.23 -16.65 4.21
N VAL A 101 3.94 -16.29 3.16
CA VAL A 101 3.56 -16.66 1.79
C VAL A 101 3.56 -18.17 1.63
N ASP A 102 4.53 -18.87 2.22
CA ASP A 102 4.63 -20.33 2.10
C ASP A 102 3.59 -21.08 2.95
N GLN A 103 3.30 -20.60 4.16
CA GLN A 103 2.40 -21.28 5.10
C GLN A 103 0.93 -20.88 4.92
N ASP A 104 0.66 -19.60 4.78
CA ASP A 104 -0.70 -19.06 4.84
C ASP A 104 -1.26 -18.76 3.45
N ASP A 105 -0.41 -18.52 2.44
CA ASP A 105 -0.80 -18.15 1.09
C ASP A 105 -1.77 -16.94 1.10
N PRO A 106 -1.34 -15.76 1.56
CA PRO A 106 -2.21 -14.60 1.72
C PRO A 106 -2.68 -14.04 0.37
N ASP A 107 -3.92 -13.52 0.32
CA ASP A 107 -4.46 -12.82 -0.85
C ASP A 107 -4.02 -11.35 -0.87
N VAL A 108 -3.72 -10.80 0.32
CA VAL A 108 -3.26 -9.43 0.53
C VAL A 108 -2.11 -9.41 1.52
N VAL A 109 -1.09 -8.65 1.20
CA VAL A 109 0.01 -8.30 2.11
C VAL A 109 -0.06 -6.79 2.38
N ILE A 110 -0.03 -6.38 3.63
CA ILE A 110 0.08 -4.98 4.06
C ILE A 110 1.45 -4.78 4.68
N ILE A 111 2.17 -3.76 4.24
CA ILE A 111 3.49 -3.41 4.75
C ILE A 111 3.39 -2.05 5.43
N GLN A 112 3.48 -2.05 6.76
CA GLN A 112 3.50 -0.87 7.63
C GLN A 112 4.90 -0.67 8.16
N SER A 113 5.61 0.34 7.67
CA SER A 113 6.95 0.69 8.14
C SER A 113 7.05 2.18 8.43
N ILE A 114 7.56 2.51 9.59
CA ILE A 114 8.00 3.88 9.89
C ILE A 114 9.32 4.15 9.14
N LEU A 115 9.42 5.36 8.58
CA LEU A 115 10.68 5.87 8.07
C LEU A 115 11.52 6.35 9.25
N PHE A 116 12.72 5.81 9.38
CA PHE A 116 13.62 6.14 10.47
C PHE A 116 14.27 7.51 10.35
N PRO A 117 14.73 8.10 11.48
CA PRO A 117 15.68 9.20 11.46
C PRO A 117 16.85 8.88 10.51
N GLY A 118 17.14 9.79 9.58
CA GLY A 118 18.11 9.55 8.51
C GLY A 118 17.49 9.14 7.17
N ALA A 119 16.16 9.05 7.11
CA ALA A 119 15.45 8.86 5.84
C ALA A 119 15.63 10.06 4.87
N GLU A 120 16.02 11.22 5.39
CA GLU A 120 16.41 12.39 4.61
C GLU A 120 17.71 12.18 3.81
N ASN A 121 18.49 11.14 4.11
CA ASN A 121 19.66 10.79 3.31
C ASN A 121 19.24 10.01 2.05
N PRO A 122 19.51 10.52 0.83
CA PRO A 122 19.16 9.84 -0.41
C PRO A 122 19.68 8.41 -0.53
N ALA A 123 20.84 8.10 0.06
CA ALA A 123 21.36 6.72 0.08
C ALA A 123 20.47 5.76 0.87
N ASN A 124 19.77 6.25 1.90
CA ASN A 124 18.81 5.46 2.65
C ASN A 124 17.52 5.24 1.86
N HIS A 125 17.09 6.21 1.03
CA HIS A 125 15.95 6.06 0.14
C HIS A 125 16.12 4.89 -0.82
N ASP A 126 17.25 4.76 -1.47
CA ASP A 126 17.52 3.65 -2.39
C ASP A 126 17.56 2.30 -1.69
N SER A 127 18.11 2.24 -0.47
CA SER A 127 18.10 1.00 0.31
C SER A 127 16.68 0.62 0.76
N TYR A 128 15.87 1.61 1.15
CA TYR A 128 14.47 1.43 1.48
C TYR A 128 13.67 0.90 0.28
N LEU A 129 13.83 1.51 -0.89
CA LEU A 129 13.14 1.10 -2.10
C LEU A 129 13.53 -0.31 -2.56
N ARG A 130 14.82 -0.68 -2.43
CA ARG A 130 15.25 -2.07 -2.71
C ARG A 130 14.64 -3.07 -1.74
N ALA A 131 14.55 -2.73 -0.45
CA ALA A 131 13.89 -3.57 0.53
C ALA A 131 12.37 -3.69 0.25
N ALA A 132 11.72 -2.57 -0.11
CA ALA A 132 10.32 -2.56 -0.52
C ALA A 132 10.09 -3.45 -1.74
N GLN A 133 10.92 -3.33 -2.78
CA GLN A 133 10.83 -4.17 -3.98
C GLN A 133 10.97 -5.66 -3.64
N LYS A 134 11.91 -6.03 -2.77
CA LYS A 134 12.05 -7.42 -2.33
C LYS A 134 10.78 -7.95 -1.67
N LEU A 135 10.12 -7.15 -0.82
CA LEU A 135 8.86 -7.56 -0.19
C LEU A 135 7.71 -7.67 -1.21
N ILE A 136 7.68 -6.77 -2.22
CA ILE A 136 6.73 -6.86 -3.34
C ILE A 136 6.92 -8.20 -4.07
N ASP A 137 8.15 -8.51 -4.46
CA ASP A 137 8.47 -9.72 -5.22
C ASP A 137 8.06 -10.99 -4.45
N ILE A 138 8.34 -11.04 -3.13
CA ILE A 138 7.92 -12.14 -2.27
C ILE A 138 6.39 -12.23 -2.19
N GLY A 139 5.71 -11.13 -1.88
CA GLY A 139 4.24 -11.11 -1.76
C GLY A 139 3.58 -11.54 -3.06
N GLN A 140 4.06 -11.05 -4.19
CA GLN A 140 3.51 -11.35 -5.52
C GLN A 140 3.92 -12.73 -6.06
N SER A 141 4.89 -13.40 -5.48
CA SER A 141 5.35 -14.72 -5.94
C SER A 141 4.22 -15.76 -6.01
N ARG A 142 3.17 -15.58 -5.20
CA ARG A 142 1.94 -16.37 -5.24
C ARG A 142 0.69 -15.57 -5.57
N GLY A 143 0.85 -14.35 -6.09
CA GLY A 143 -0.24 -13.52 -6.60
C GLY A 143 -0.97 -12.70 -5.53
N ALA A 144 -0.39 -12.47 -4.34
CA ALA A 144 -0.96 -11.55 -3.38
C ALA A 144 -0.95 -10.11 -3.91
N HIS A 145 -1.95 -9.31 -3.53
CA HIS A 145 -1.92 -7.87 -3.69
C HIS A 145 -1.11 -7.25 -2.54
N VAL A 146 -0.14 -6.42 -2.86
CA VAL A 146 0.76 -5.82 -1.86
C VAL A 146 0.39 -4.35 -1.64
N TYR A 147 0.00 -4.00 -0.43
CA TYR A 147 -0.24 -2.62 -0.01
C TYR A 147 0.93 -2.10 0.82
N PHE A 148 1.44 -0.94 0.45
CA PHE A 148 2.25 -0.12 1.35
C PHE A 148 1.36 0.89 2.06
N VAL A 149 1.62 1.10 3.35
CA VAL A 149 0.95 2.14 4.10
C VAL A 149 1.73 3.43 3.92
N GLN A 150 1.08 4.45 3.33
CA GLN A 150 1.65 5.78 3.26
C GLN A 150 1.84 6.32 4.68
N HIS A 151 3.03 6.81 4.96
CA HIS A 151 3.39 7.32 6.27
C HIS A 151 2.48 8.50 6.67
N HIS A 152 1.90 8.47 7.85
CA HIS A 152 1.25 9.62 8.44
C HIS A 152 2.32 10.59 8.98
N ARG A 153 2.05 11.90 8.88
CA ARG A 153 2.96 12.90 9.45
C ARG A 153 2.78 12.94 10.96
N PRO A 154 3.81 12.67 11.76
CA PRO A 154 3.77 12.96 13.19
C PRO A 154 3.63 14.47 13.41
N ASN A 155 2.93 14.86 14.47
CA ASN A 155 2.69 16.27 14.79
C ASN A 155 3.98 17.11 14.94
N ASN A 156 5.11 16.47 15.25
CA ASN A 156 6.36 17.14 15.65
C ASN A 156 7.50 17.01 14.63
N SER A 157 7.29 16.34 13.47
CA SER A 157 8.43 16.13 12.56
C SER A 157 8.49 17.17 11.45
N THR A 158 9.52 18.01 11.53
CA THR A 158 10.05 18.75 10.38
C THR A 158 11.03 17.91 9.55
N GLU A 159 11.36 16.70 10.00
CA GLU A 159 12.53 15.93 9.59
C GLU A 159 12.25 14.81 8.58
N PHE A 160 10.99 14.58 8.23
CA PHE A 160 10.66 13.48 7.34
C PHE A 160 10.29 13.93 5.95
N ASN A 161 11.04 13.49 4.97
CA ASN A 161 10.63 13.52 3.58
C ASN A 161 9.72 12.34 3.24
N ALA A 162 8.75 12.08 4.14
CA ALA A 162 7.72 11.05 3.94
C ALA A 162 6.95 11.25 2.63
N ALA A 163 6.89 12.50 2.14
CA ALA A 163 6.24 12.82 0.88
C ALA A 163 6.99 12.22 -0.32
N GLU A 164 8.32 12.32 -0.36
CA GLU A 164 9.11 11.79 -1.47
C GLU A 164 9.01 10.25 -1.55
N ILE A 165 9.11 9.57 -0.41
CA ILE A 165 8.99 8.10 -0.41
C ILE A 165 7.56 7.67 -0.74
N ALA A 166 6.54 8.38 -0.25
CA ALA A 166 5.16 8.11 -0.63
C ALA A 166 4.96 8.29 -2.14
N GLU A 167 5.53 9.35 -2.74
CA GLU A 167 5.48 9.57 -4.19
C GLU A 167 6.17 8.45 -4.96
N ARG A 168 7.35 8.01 -4.52
CA ARG A 168 8.06 6.89 -5.14
C ARG A 168 7.31 5.57 -5.00
N LEU A 169 6.71 5.29 -3.83
CA LEU A 169 5.87 4.11 -3.65
C LEU A 169 4.61 4.16 -4.51
N GLN A 170 4.02 5.34 -4.68
CA GLN A 170 2.90 5.54 -5.60
C GLN A 170 3.32 5.34 -7.06
N GLY A 171 4.54 5.76 -7.43
CA GLY A 171 5.14 5.47 -8.73
C GLY A 171 5.27 3.98 -8.99
N ILE A 172 5.85 3.24 -8.03
CA ILE A 172 5.95 1.77 -8.10
C ILE A 172 4.55 1.13 -8.20
N ALA A 173 3.58 1.61 -7.42
CA ALA A 173 2.21 1.11 -7.47
C ALA A 173 1.53 1.38 -8.82
N ALA A 174 1.81 2.54 -9.44
CA ALA A 174 1.27 2.88 -10.76
C ALA A 174 1.87 2.03 -11.89
N GLU A 175 3.12 1.60 -11.74
CA GLU A 175 3.84 0.75 -12.71
C GLU A 175 3.55 -0.74 -12.50
N GLY A 176 3.28 -1.14 -11.25
CA GLY A 176 3.15 -2.54 -10.82
C GLY A 176 1.71 -2.99 -10.64
N ARG A 177 1.36 -4.06 -11.34
CA ARG A 177 0.06 -4.72 -11.18
C ARG A 177 0.00 -5.44 -9.83
N GLY A 178 -1.09 -5.28 -9.07
CA GLY A 178 -1.25 -5.91 -7.76
C GLY A 178 -0.46 -5.22 -6.65
N ILE A 179 -0.12 -3.94 -6.82
CA ILE A 179 0.48 -3.09 -5.79
C ILE A 179 -0.43 -1.89 -5.55
N GLY A 180 -0.59 -1.52 -4.29
CA GLY A 180 -1.38 -0.37 -3.90
C GLY A 180 -0.72 0.41 -2.76
N VAL A 181 -1.22 1.62 -2.52
CA VAL A 181 -0.83 2.47 -1.39
C VAL A 181 -2.07 2.81 -0.59
N ILE A 182 -2.04 2.54 0.72
CA ILE A 182 -3.09 3.01 1.64
C ILE A 182 -2.74 4.45 2.03
N PRO A 183 -3.55 5.46 1.65
CA PRO A 183 -3.22 6.87 1.84
C PRO A 183 -3.47 7.30 3.29
N MET A 184 -2.64 6.83 4.21
CA MET A 184 -2.83 6.99 5.66
C MET A 184 -2.83 8.45 6.09
N ASN A 185 -2.04 9.32 5.44
CA ASN A 185 -2.02 10.77 5.72
C ASN A 185 -3.43 11.38 5.60
N TRP A 186 -4.18 10.96 4.58
CA TRP A 186 -5.53 11.46 4.36
C TRP A 186 -6.50 11.01 5.45
N TRP A 187 -6.40 9.76 5.90
CA TRP A 187 -7.25 9.20 6.96
C TRP A 187 -6.93 9.79 8.32
N ILE A 188 -5.67 9.82 8.70
CA ILE A 188 -5.20 10.33 9.99
C ILE A 188 -5.51 11.83 10.14
N ALA A 189 -5.39 12.63 9.07
CA ALA A 189 -5.73 14.05 9.10
C ALA A 189 -7.22 14.35 9.44
N ARG A 190 -8.09 13.36 9.27
CA ARG A 190 -9.53 13.47 9.57
C ARG A 190 -9.92 12.84 10.89
N CYS A 191 -8.98 12.20 11.55
CA CYS A 191 -9.19 11.53 12.82
C CYS A 191 -9.06 12.52 13.99
N ALA A 192 -9.99 12.47 14.93
CA ALA A 192 -9.91 13.29 16.13
C ALA A 192 -8.77 12.82 17.03
N SER A 193 -7.83 13.73 17.36
CA SER A 193 -6.69 13.45 18.24
C SER A 193 -5.97 12.14 17.91
N PRO A 194 -5.42 12.01 16.67
CA PRO A 194 -4.94 10.73 16.18
C PRO A 194 -3.64 10.27 16.82
N TYR A 195 -2.88 11.17 17.45
CA TYR A 195 -1.56 10.86 17.99
C TYR A 195 -1.57 10.64 19.51
N ALA A 196 -0.69 9.77 19.97
CA ALA A 196 -0.38 9.58 21.37
C ALA A 196 0.46 10.76 21.92
N PHE A 197 0.81 10.69 23.18
CA PHE A 197 1.54 11.76 23.89
C PHE A 197 2.91 12.08 23.32
N ASP A 198 3.55 11.13 22.64
CA ASP A 198 4.87 11.29 22.02
C ASP A 198 4.81 11.99 20.64
N GLY A 199 3.61 12.19 20.11
CA GLY A 199 3.38 12.82 18.81
C GLY A 199 3.74 11.93 17.59
N TRP A 200 4.20 10.70 17.83
CA TRP A 200 4.61 9.75 16.79
C TRP A 200 3.67 8.58 16.65
N HIS A 201 3.40 7.92 17.76
CA HIS A 201 2.51 6.77 17.78
C HIS A 201 1.06 7.22 17.74
N LEU A 202 0.22 6.29 17.36
CA LEU A 202 -1.21 6.57 17.26
C LEU A 202 -1.86 6.48 18.65
N SER A 203 -2.85 7.34 18.88
CA SER A 203 -3.78 7.23 19.99
C SER A 203 -4.79 6.10 19.75
N GLY A 204 -5.64 5.82 20.74
CA GLY A 204 -6.76 4.90 20.55
C GLY A 204 -7.71 5.30 19.42
N ASN A 205 -7.87 6.60 19.12
CA ASN A 205 -8.61 7.07 17.94
C ASN A 205 -7.81 6.82 16.66
N GLY A 206 -6.50 7.14 16.68
CA GLY A 206 -5.62 6.98 15.53
C GLY A 206 -5.55 5.54 15.05
N VAL A 207 -5.42 4.56 15.96
CA VAL A 207 -5.37 3.14 15.57
C VAL A 207 -6.68 2.65 14.96
N ARG A 208 -7.84 3.17 15.42
CA ARG A 208 -9.13 2.86 14.80
C ARG A 208 -9.24 3.45 13.41
N CYS A 209 -8.86 4.71 13.23
CA CYS A 209 -8.84 5.35 11.91
C CYS A 209 -7.90 4.60 10.94
N TRP A 210 -6.77 4.12 11.43
CA TRP A 210 -5.85 3.32 10.64
C TRP A 210 -6.49 2.00 10.19
N ALA A 211 -7.13 1.29 11.13
CA ALA A 211 -7.82 0.03 10.80
C ALA A 211 -8.97 0.25 9.81
N ASP A 212 -9.71 1.36 9.92
CA ASP A 212 -10.75 1.73 8.97
C ASP A 212 -10.19 2.01 7.58
N ALA A 213 -9.04 2.67 7.48
CA ALA A 213 -8.36 2.93 6.21
C ALA A 213 -7.94 1.62 5.51
N ALA A 214 -7.31 0.72 6.27
CA ALA A 214 -6.89 -0.58 5.75
C ALA A 214 -8.11 -1.42 5.30
N ASN A 215 -9.17 -1.46 6.10
CA ASN A 215 -10.41 -2.14 5.75
C ASN A 215 -11.07 -1.55 4.49
N ALA A 216 -11.06 -0.22 4.33
CA ALA A 216 -11.60 0.43 3.14
C ALA A 216 -10.82 0.02 1.87
N ALA A 217 -9.48 0.01 1.92
CA ALA A 217 -8.63 -0.41 0.81
C ALA A 217 -8.88 -1.88 0.43
N ILE A 218 -8.98 -2.78 1.42
CA ILE A 218 -9.25 -4.19 1.18
C ILE A 218 -10.66 -4.42 0.61
N ASN A 219 -11.66 -3.70 1.10
CA ASN A 219 -13.03 -3.81 0.57
C ASN A 219 -13.13 -3.29 -0.87
N GLN A 220 -12.39 -2.22 -1.20
CA GLN A 220 -12.28 -1.77 -2.58
C GLN A 220 -11.72 -2.89 -3.46
N LEU A 221 -10.59 -3.50 -3.08
CA LEU A 221 -9.99 -4.62 -3.81
C LEU A 221 -10.95 -5.81 -3.94
N ARG A 222 -11.72 -6.13 -2.89
CA ARG A 222 -12.74 -7.19 -2.94
C ARG A 222 -13.81 -6.91 -3.99
N ASN A 223 -14.26 -5.67 -4.07
CA ASN A 223 -15.27 -5.26 -5.05
C ASN A 223 -14.73 -5.30 -6.49
N GLU A 224 -13.44 -5.04 -6.68
CA GLU A 224 -12.77 -5.12 -7.99
C GLU A 224 -12.54 -6.57 -8.45
N ARG A 225 -12.48 -7.53 -7.51
CA ARG A 225 -12.23 -8.95 -7.79
C ARG A 225 -13.49 -9.82 -7.82
N GLY A 226 -14.60 -9.34 -7.32
CA GLY A 226 -15.90 -10.05 -7.23
C GLY A 226 -16.81 -9.71 -8.35
#